data_4e16472432b00046690972d240a66c63
#
_entry.id   4e16472432b00046690972d240a66c63
#
_cell.length_a   1.000
_cell.length_b   1.000
_cell.length_c   1.000
_cell.angle_alpha   90.00
_cell.angle_beta   90.00
_cell.angle_gamma   90.00
#
_symmetry.space_group_name_H-M   'P 1'
#
loop_
_entity.id
_entity.type
_entity.pdbx_description
1 polymer ?
#
loop_
_entity_poly.entity_id
_entity_poly.type
_entity_poly.pdbx_seq_one_letter_code
_entity_poly.pdbx_strand_id
1 'polypeptide(L)'
;KLKRMSLWDAVAPHVYSADLVKHGKPAPDIFLYAADRLGIDPARCLVVEDSENGVRAGVSAGMIVCGFLGGGHCFDGHEERLAAAGAHLTAPDFSSLISILRPLDR
;
A
#
# COMPACT_ATOMS: atom_id res chain seq x y z
N LYS A 1 1.49 21.46 12.94
CA LYS A 1 0.65 20.97 11.91
C LYS A 1 1.31 19.79 11.23
N LEU A 2 0.52 19.01 10.74
CA LEU A 2 1.03 17.89 10.04
C LEU A 2 1.80 18.41 8.90
N LYS A 3 3.06 18.18 8.93
CA LYS A 3 3.78 18.48 7.82
C LYS A 3 3.15 17.76 6.70
N ARG A 4 2.91 18.43 5.68
CA ARG A 4 2.36 17.84 4.54
C ARG A 4 3.29 16.81 4.04
N MET A 5 3.35 15.75 4.73
CA MET A 5 4.20 14.72 4.31
C MET A 5 3.65 14.16 3.05
N SER A 6 4.43 14.10 2.07
CA SER A 6 4.02 13.50 0.84
C SER A 6 3.86 12.01 1.05
N LEU A 7 2.75 11.45 0.65
CA LEU A 7 2.59 10.02 0.65
C LEU A 7 3.60 9.37 -0.26
N TRP A 8 4.05 10.07 -1.28
CA TRP A 8 5.08 9.58 -2.15
C TRP A 8 6.37 9.33 -1.38
N ASP A 9 6.72 10.26 -0.49
CA ASP A 9 7.90 10.08 0.34
C ASP A 9 7.76 8.86 1.24
N ALA A 10 6.56 8.55 1.67
CA ALA A 10 6.31 7.42 2.53
C ALA A 10 6.29 6.10 1.75
N VAL A 11 6.03 6.15 0.45
CA VAL A 11 5.84 4.95 -0.36
C VAL A 11 7.04 4.63 -1.24
N ALA A 12 7.53 5.61 -1.97
CA ALA A 12 8.42 5.37 -3.07
C ALA A 12 9.78 4.78 -2.73
N PRO A 13 10.55 5.36 -1.85
CA PRO A 13 11.92 4.87 -1.64
C PRO A 13 12.05 3.73 -0.63
N HIS A 14 10.97 3.33 0.01
CA HIS A 14 11.07 2.44 1.15
C HIS A 14 10.65 1.04 0.78
N VAL A 15 11.64 0.23 0.45
CA VAL A 15 11.44 -1.18 0.12
C VAL A 15 12.14 -1.99 1.19
N TYR A 16 11.41 -2.91 1.81
CA TYR A 16 11.95 -3.75 2.87
C TYR A 16 11.87 -5.20 2.48
N SER A 17 12.93 -5.94 2.78
CA SER A 17 12.98 -7.35 2.48
C SER A 17 12.12 -8.13 3.45
N ALA A 18 11.46 -9.16 2.93
CA ALA A 18 10.67 -10.06 3.76
C ALA A 18 11.52 -10.75 4.84
N ASP A 19 12.84 -10.80 4.63
CA ASP A 19 13.73 -11.41 5.61
C ASP A 19 13.84 -10.61 6.90
N LEU A 20 13.37 -9.37 6.89
CA LEU A 20 13.45 -8.50 8.07
C LEU A 20 12.33 -8.76 9.06
N VAL A 21 11.35 -9.58 8.71
CA VAL A 21 10.20 -9.81 9.57
C VAL A 21 9.98 -11.30 9.77
N LYS A 22 9.27 -11.61 10.84
CA LYS A 22 9.02 -12.98 11.22
C LYS A 22 8.03 -13.69 10.31
N HIS A 23 6.99 -12.97 9.91
CA HIS A 23 5.93 -13.53 9.08
C HIS A 23 5.75 -12.70 7.83
N GLY A 24 5.76 -13.35 6.67
CA GLY A 24 5.52 -12.68 5.41
C GLY A 24 4.04 -12.46 5.14
N LYS A 25 3.75 -11.74 4.05
CA LYS A 25 2.38 -11.49 3.63
C LYS A 25 1.63 -12.82 3.50
N PRO A 26 0.38 -12.86 3.92
CA PRO A 26 -0.54 -11.76 4.22
C PRO A 26 -0.45 -11.24 5.65
N ALA A 27 0.52 -11.65 6.44
CA ALA A 27 0.72 -11.08 7.76
C ALA A 27 1.15 -9.61 7.61
N PRO A 28 0.81 -8.75 8.59
CA PRO A 28 1.09 -7.32 8.47
C PRO A 28 2.52 -6.94 8.80
N ASP A 29 3.36 -7.90 9.15
CA ASP A 29 4.67 -7.64 9.74
C ASP A 29 5.53 -6.67 8.92
N ILE A 30 5.62 -6.89 7.60
CA ILE A 30 6.50 -6.06 6.77
C ILE A 30 6.03 -4.61 6.74
N PHE A 31 4.71 -4.38 6.70
CA PHE A 31 4.18 -3.02 6.66
C PHE A 31 4.27 -2.34 8.02
N LEU A 32 4.06 -3.09 9.09
CA LEU A 32 4.25 -2.54 10.44
C LEU A 32 5.71 -2.20 10.69
N TYR A 33 6.60 -3.04 10.21
CA TYR A 33 8.04 -2.77 10.28
C TYR A 33 8.37 -1.47 9.55
N ALA A 34 7.83 -1.31 8.33
CA ALA A 34 8.09 -0.12 7.54
C ALA A 34 7.57 1.13 8.24
N ALA A 35 6.35 1.09 8.76
CA ALA A 35 5.77 2.23 9.47
C ALA A 35 6.61 2.60 10.68
N ASP A 36 7.08 1.59 11.41
CA ASP A 36 7.91 1.82 12.57
C ASP A 36 9.23 2.51 12.18
N ARG A 37 9.86 2.01 11.14
CA ARG A 37 11.13 2.60 10.67
C ARG A 37 10.94 4.02 10.17
N LEU A 38 9.77 4.33 9.61
CA LEU A 38 9.47 5.68 9.14
C LEU A 38 8.99 6.58 10.27
N GLY A 39 8.64 6.02 11.41
CA GLY A 39 8.10 6.79 12.52
C GLY A 39 6.71 7.33 12.22
N ILE A 40 5.91 6.61 11.44
CA ILE A 40 4.58 7.06 11.03
C ILE A 40 3.54 6.08 11.51
N ASP A 41 2.44 6.62 12.03
CA ASP A 41 1.31 5.81 12.45
C ASP A 41 0.78 5.01 11.25
N PRO A 42 0.58 3.70 11.38
CA PRO A 42 0.02 2.91 10.27
C PRO A 42 -1.25 3.49 9.68
N ALA A 43 -2.12 4.07 10.49
CA ALA A 43 -3.37 4.65 9.98
C ALA A 43 -3.13 5.80 9.02
N ARG A 44 -1.91 6.31 8.95
CA ARG A 44 -1.55 7.42 8.07
C ARG A 44 -0.66 6.98 6.92
N CYS A 45 -0.51 5.68 6.75
CA CYS A 45 0.28 5.12 5.67
C CYS A 45 -0.62 4.63 4.54
N LEU A 46 -0.13 4.77 3.33
CA LEU A 46 -0.78 4.22 2.15
C LEU A 46 0.09 3.08 1.63
N VAL A 47 -0.54 1.94 1.42
CA VAL A 47 0.11 0.79 0.80
C VAL A 47 -0.39 0.70 -0.64
N VAL A 48 0.52 0.51 -1.57
CA VAL A 48 0.19 0.25 -2.97
C VAL A 48 0.61 -1.18 -3.27
N GLU A 49 -0.37 -2.03 -3.58
CA GLU A 49 -0.10 -3.45 -3.77
C GLU A 49 -0.87 -4.00 -4.96
N ASP A 50 -0.24 -4.94 -5.66
CA ASP A 50 -0.86 -5.57 -6.81
C ASP A 50 -1.26 -7.02 -6.55
N SER A 51 -1.06 -7.54 -5.35
CA SER A 51 -1.42 -8.91 -5.01
C SER A 51 -2.43 -8.93 -3.87
N GLU A 52 -3.22 -10.01 -3.85
CA GLU A 52 -4.22 -10.17 -2.79
C GLU A 52 -3.56 -10.28 -1.43
N ASN A 53 -2.47 -11.03 -1.33
CA ASN A 53 -1.76 -11.17 -0.05
C ASN A 53 -1.17 -9.85 0.41
N GLY A 54 -0.67 -9.03 -0.51
CA GLY A 54 -0.17 -7.72 -0.17
C GLY A 54 -1.27 -6.80 0.33
N VAL A 55 -2.43 -6.85 -0.34
CA VAL A 55 -3.58 -6.06 0.10
C VAL A 55 -3.99 -6.49 1.50
N ARG A 56 -4.11 -7.79 1.75
CA ARG A 56 -4.49 -8.30 3.06
C ARG A 56 -3.51 -7.86 4.14
N ALA A 57 -2.22 -7.90 3.82
CA ALA A 57 -1.19 -7.48 4.77
C ALA A 57 -1.34 -6.01 5.13
N GLY A 58 -1.60 -5.15 4.14
CA GLY A 58 -1.80 -3.73 4.40
C GLY A 58 -3.03 -3.46 5.24
N VAL A 59 -4.13 -4.15 4.94
CA VAL A 59 -5.36 -4.02 5.72
C VAL A 59 -5.11 -4.48 7.16
N SER A 60 -4.44 -5.61 7.32
CA SER A 60 -4.15 -6.13 8.67
C SER A 60 -3.24 -5.19 9.45
N ALA A 61 -2.41 -4.43 8.76
CA ALA A 61 -1.54 -3.44 9.41
C ALA A 61 -2.29 -2.17 9.80
N GLY A 62 -3.55 -2.03 9.42
CA GLY A 62 -4.33 -0.83 9.72
C GLY A 62 -4.03 0.33 8.78
N MET A 63 -3.51 0.04 7.61
CA MET A 63 -3.14 1.06 6.63
C MET A 63 -4.21 1.23 5.57
N ILE A 64 -4.14 2.35 4.84
CA ILE A 64 -4.98 2.55 3.67
C ILE A 64 -4.32 1.80 2.53
N VAL A 65 -5.10 1.03 1.79
CA VAL A 65 -4.54 0.18 0.73
C VAL A 65 -5.13 0.53 -0.61
N CYS A 66 -4.24 0.79 -1.55
CA CYS A 66 -4.59 0.97 -2.96
C CYS A 66 -4.16 -0.28 -3.72
N GLY A 67 -5.12 -0.95 -4.34
CA GLY A 67 -4.82 -2.06 -5.22
C GLY A 67 -4.35 -1.53 -6.56
N PHE A 68 -3.15 -1.88 -6.96
CA PHE A 68 -2.57 -1.38 -8.20
C PHE A 68 -2.73 -2.42 -9.30
N LEU A 69 -3.32 -2.02 -10.41
CA LEU A 69 -3.64 -2.93 -11.50
C LEU A 69 -2.66 -2.83 -12.67
N GLY A 70 -1.66 -1.94 -12.55
CA GLY A 70 -0.72 -1.70 -13.65
C GLY A 70 0.40 -2.73 -13.73
N GLY A 71 0.39 -3.74 -12.89
CA GLY A 71 1.39 -4.79 -12.95
C GLY A 71 1.17 -5.70 -14.15
N GLY A 72 2.25 -6.25 -14.68
CA GLY A 72 2.18 -7.06 -15.88
C GLY A 72 1.45 -8.39 -15.71
N HIS A 73 1.12 -8.75 -14.49
CA HIS A 73 0.44 -10.02 -14.19
C HIS A 73 -1.00 -9.82 -13.75
N CYS A 74 -1.59 -8.68 -14.06
CA CYS A 74 -2.98 -8.43 -13.70
C CYS A 74 -3.87 -8.89 -14.85
N PHE A 75 -4.80 -9.80 -14.52
CA PHE A 75 -5.73 -10.37 -15.48
C PHE A 75 -7.16 -9.96 -15.17
N ASP A 76 -8.08 -10.36 -16.03
CA ASP A 76 -9.50 -10.08 -15.82
C ASP A 76 -9.94 -10.54 -14.43
N GLY A 77 -10.72 -9.72 -13.79
CA GLY A 77 -11.20 -10.02 -12.44
C GLY A 77 -10.22 -9.67 -11.35
N HIS A 78 -9.04 -9.16 -11.70
CA HIS A 78 -8.03 -8.85 -10.69
C HIS A 78 -8.48 -7.70 -9.78
N GLU A 79 -9.13 -6.70 -10.35
CA GLU A 79 -9.63 -5.59 -9.54
C GLU A 79 -10.61 -6.08 -8.49
N GLU A 80 -11.51 -6.95 -8.88
CA GLU A 80 -12.49 -7.50 -7.95
C GLU A 80 -11.82 -8.31 -6.85
N ARG A 81 -10.77 -9.03 -7.19
CA ARG A 81 -10.04 -9.81 -6.20
C ARG A 81 -9.31 -8.92 -5.21
N LEU A 82 -8.72 -7.83 -5.68
CA LEU A 82 -8.06 -6.89 -4.78
C LEU A 82 -9.07 -6.19 -3.88
N ALA A 83 -10.21 -5.81 -4.44
CA ALA A 83 -11.28 -5.20 -3.65
C ALA A 83 -11.79 -6.19 -2.60
N ALA A 84 -11.99 -7.45 -2.97
CA ALA A 84 -12.45 -8.47 -2.04
C ALA A 84 -11.43 -8.74 -0.94
N ALA A 85 -10.15 -8.56 -1.24
CA ALA A 85 -9.09 -8.72 -0.24
C ALA A 85 -9.04 -7.54 0.73
N GLY A 86 -9.75 -6.46 0.45
CA GLY A 86 -9.87 -5.33 1.35
C GLY A 86 -9.30 -4.02 0.84
N ALA A 87 -8.90 -3.93 -0.42
CA ALA A 87 -8.36 -2.69 -0.95
C ALA A 87 -9.41 -1.58 -0.82
N HIS A 88 -8.99 -0.44 -0.33
CA HIS A 88 -9.90 0.69 -0.13
C HIS A 88 -10.17 1.43 -1.43
N LEU A 89 -9.24 1.34 -2.37
CA LEU A 89 -9.36 1.93 -3.69
C LEU A 89 -8.45 1.15 -4.63
N THR A 90 -8.63 1.37 -5.93
CA THR A 90 -7.78 0.73 -6.93
C THR A 90 -7.31 1.78 -7.93
N ALA A 91 -6.15 1.52 -8.55
CA ALA A 91 -5.59 2.39 -9.57
C ALA A 91 -5.13 1.54 -10.74
N PRO A 92 -5.63 1.80 -11.95
CA PRO A 92 -5.29 0.96 -13.11
C PRO A 92 -3.88 1.21 -13.64
N ASP A 93 -3.31 2.38 -13.36
CA ASP A 93 -1.98 2.72 -13.87
C ASP A 93 -1.35 3.81 -12.99
N PHE A 94 -0.12 4.16 -13.30
CA PHE A 94 0.59 5.18 -12.53
C PHE A 94 -0.05 6.55 -12.62
N SER A 95 -0.59 6.92 -13.78
CA SER A 95 -1.24 8.22 -13.93
C SER A 95 -2.42 8.34 -12.98
N SER A 96 -3.23 7.30 -12.90
CA SER A 96 -4.37 7.28 -11.99
C SER A 96 -3.91 7.31 -10.55
N LEU A 97 -2.85 6.57 -10.23
CA LEU A 97 -2.30 6.56 -8.89
C LEU A 97 -1.83 7.96 -8.48
N ILE A 98 -1.11 8.64 -9.36
CA ILE A 98 -0.65 10.00 -9.10
C ILE A 98 -1.83 10.94 -8.86
N SER A 99 -2.89 10.79 -9.64
CA SER A 99 -4.09 11.62 -9.48
C SER A 99 -4.75 11.38 -8.12
N ILE A 100 -4.75 10.13 -7.65
CA ILE A 100 -5.29 9.80 -6.34
C ILE A 100 -4.46 10.43 -5.24
N LEU A 101 -3.14 10.41 -5.38
CA LEU A 101 -2.25 10.94 -4.35
C LEU A 101 -2.25 12.45 -4.29
N ARG A 102 -2.47 13.10 -5.42
CA ARG A 102 -2.35 14.54 -5.50
C ARG A 102 -3.21 15.31 -4.48
N PRO A 103 -4.49 14.96 -4.30
CA PRO A 103 -5.30 15.68 -3.32
C PRO A 103 -4.79 15.54 -1.91
N LEU A 104 -4.05 14.48 -1.61
CA LEU A 104 -3.56 14.23 -0.26
C LEU A 104 -2.36 15.09 0.08
N ASP A 105 -1.76 15.69 -0.92
CA ASP A 105 -0.61 16.55 -0.73
C ASP A 105 -0.98 18.02 -0.50
N ARG A 106 -2.25 18.30 -0.46
CA ARG A 106 -2.66 19.69 -0.31
C ARG A 106 -2.77 20.15 1.11
#